data_0d4452c91d04356af526dc6528559339
#
_entry.id   0d4452c91d04356af526dc6528559339
#
_cell.length_a   1.000
_cell.length_b   1.000
_cell.length_c   1.000
_cell.angle_alpha   90.00
_cell.angle_beta   90.00
_cell.angle_gamma   90.00
#
_symmetry.space_group_name_H-M   'P 1'
#
loop_
_entity.id
_entity.type
_entity.pdbx_description
1 polymer ?
#
loop_
_entity_poly.entity_id
_entity_poly.type
_entity_poly.pdbx_seq_one_letter_code
_entity_poly.pdbx_strand_id
1 'polypeptide(L)'
;MALARAAKATGIEMIVLDDGWFGHDRCLDNASLGDWFADEAKLPRGVEGLVADVNALGLKFGIWIEPEMVNVNSDLFRAHPEWALAHPERERSEGRQQLVLDFTRPEVVAHLTERLTALLASANIECVNGDTNRGALLSLAN
;
A
#
# COMPACT_ATOMS: atom_id res chain seq x y z
N MET A 1 -15.63 -11.57 3.19
CA MET A 1 -17.08 -11.26 3.29
C MET A 1 -17.76 -11.75 4.59
N ALA A 2 -17.38 -12.90 5.18
CA ALA A 2 -17.95 -13.31 6.47
C ALA A 2 -17.70 -12.29 7.59
N LEU A 3 -16.47 -11.79 7.70
CA LEU A 3 -16.10 -10.75 8.67
C LEU A 3 -16.93 -9.46 8.50
N ALA A 4 -17.13 -9.00 7.26
CA ALA A 4 -17.93 -7.79 7.00
C ALA A 4 -19.39 -7.94 7.46
N ARG A 5 -20.01 -9.13 7.25
CA ARG A 5 -21.36 -9.40 7.75
C ARG A 5 -21.42 -9.41 9.29
N ALA A 6 -20.42 -10.03 9.95
CA ALA A 6 -20.32 -10.04 11.40
C ALA A 6 -20.14 -8.63 11.96
N ALA A 7 -19.25 -7.83 11.35
CA ALA A 7 -19.02 -6.43 11.70
C ALA A 7 -20.32 -5.62 11.59
N LYS A 8 -21.07 -5.76 10.49
CA LYS A 8 -22.38 -5.09 10.32
C LYS A 8 -23.36 -5.46 11.42
N ALA A 9 -23.43 -6.74 11.78
CA ALA A 9 -24.35 -7.23 12.81
C ALA A 9 -24.02 -6.69 14.22
N THR A 10 -22.77 -6.25 14.45
CA THR A 10 -22.32 -5.62 15.71
C THR A 10 -22.36 -4.10 15.70
N GLY A 11 -22.90 -3.47 14.63
CA GLY A 11 -23.04 -2.01 14.53
C GLY A 11 -21.80 -1.28 14.02
N ILE A 12 -20.80 -2.00 13.51
CA ILE A 12 -19.65 -1.38 12.83
C ILE A 12 -20.13 -0.73 11.52
N GLU A 13 -19.63 0.44 11.21
CA GLU A 13 -20.05 1.24 10.05
C GLU A 13 -19.06 1.19 8.89
N MET A 14 -17.79 0.86 9.14
CA MET A 14 -16.71 0.85 8.15
C MET A 14 -15.81 -0.38 8.30
N ILE A 15 -15.37 -0.91 7.16
CA ILE A 15 -14.29 -1.90 7.07
C ILE A 15 -13.10 -1.24 6.38
N VAL A 16 -11.91 -1.39 6.95
CA VAL A 16 -10.65 -0.99 6.33
C VAL A 16 -9.91 -2.25 5.90
N LEU A 17 -9.58 -2.32 4.61
CA LEU A 17 -8.70 -3.36 4.07
C LEU A 17 -7.26 -3.01 4.44
N ASP A 18 -6.69 -3.79 5.33
CA ASP A 18 -5.32 -3.63 5.82
C ASP A 18 -4.30 -4.23 4.85
N ASP A 19 -3.02 -4.23 5.21
CA ASP A 19 -1.89 -4.75 4.42
C ASP A 19 -2.18 -6.11 3.76
N GLY A 20 -1.51 -6.36 2.65
CA GLY A 20 -1.55 -7.65 1.95
C GLY A 20 -2.50 -7.75 0.77
N TRP A 21 -3.16 -6.67 0.35
CA TRP A 21 -4.11 -6.68 -0.77
C TRP A 21 -3.44 -6.48 -2.14
N PHE A 22 -2.19 -6.02 -2.19
CA PHE A 22 -1.49 -5.51 -3.37
C PHE A 22 -0.32 -6.38 -3.81
N GLY A 23 0.12 -6.17 -5.05
CA GLY A 23 1.31 -6.74 -5.66
C GLY A 23 1.22 -8.24 -5.89
N HIS A 24 2.40 -8.89 -5.94
CA HIS A 24 2.54 -10.34 -6.03
C HIS A 24 3.16 -10.86 -4.72
N ASP A 25 2.65 -11.98 -4.19
CA ASP A 25 3.23 -12.67 -3.02
C ASP A 25 3.37 -11.84 -1.72
N ARG A 26 2.53 -10.83 -1.52
CA ARG A 26 2.48 -10.09 -0.25
C ARG A 26 1.88 -10.98 0.86
N CYS A 27 2.60 -12.03 1.23
CA CYS A 27 2.25 -12.90 2.36
C CYS A 27 2.99 -12.52 3.64
N LEU A 28 4.11 -11.82 3.50
CA LEU A 28 4.97 -11.31 4.56
C LEU A 28 5.43 -9.89 4.19
N ASP A 29 5.99 -9.16 5.16
CA ASP A 29 6.45 -7.77 5.00
C ASP A 29 7.61 -7.57 4.01
N ASN A 30 8.13 -8.63 3.41
CA ASN A 30 9.36 -8.63 2.63
C ASN A 30 9.17 -8.53 1.11
N ALA A 31 7.94 -8.36 0.63
CA ALA A 31 7.65 -8.31 -0.81
C ALA A 31 6.55 -7.32 -1.15
N SER A 32 6.57 -6.86 -2.38
CA SER A 32 5.51 -6.11 -3.08
C SER A 32 5.16 -4.72 -2.54
N LEU A 33 5.76 -4.25 -1.44
CA LEU A 33 5.52 -2.88 -1.01
C LEU A 33 6.02 -1.89 -2.08
N GLY A 34 5.16 -0.96 -2.50
CA GLY A 34 5.37 -0.10 -3.65
C GLY A 34 4.55 -0.49 -4.89
N ASP A 35 4.09 -1.74 -4.97
CA ASP A 35 3.31 -2.29 -6.08
C ASP A 35 1.81 -2.10 -5.81
N TRP A 36 1.32 -0.87 -6.00
CA TRP A 36 -0.05 -0.47 -5.66
C TRP A 36 -1.06 -0.91 -6.73
N PHE A 37 -1.14 -2.22 -6.97
CA PHE A 37 -2.17 -2.89 -7.76
C PHE A 37 -2.70 -4.11 -7.01
N ALA A 38 -3.96 -4.48 -7.24
CA ALA A 38 -4.58 -5.60 -6.53
C ALA A 38 -3.89 -6.94 -6.84
N ASP A 39 -3.66 -7.75 -5.82
CA ASP A 39 -3.26 -9.15 -5.98
C ASP A 39 -4.46 -9.94 -6.52
N GLU A 40 -4.41 -10.35 -7.78
CA GLU A 40 -5.50 -11.05 -8.46
C GLU A 40 -5.83 -12.42 -7.85
N ALA A 41 -4.84 -13.07 -7.20
CA ALA A 41 -5.08 -14.34 -6.52
C ALA A 41 -5.94 -14.15 -5.25
N LYS A 42 -5.76 -13.05 -4.55
CA LYS A 42 -6.53 -12.70 -3.34
C LYS A 42 -7.83 -11.96 -3.68
N LEU A 43 -7.78 -11.10 -4.69
CA LEU A 43 -8.87 -10.24 -5.12
C LEU A 43 -9.17 -10.47 -6.61
N PRO A 44 -9.77 -11.61 -6.99
CA PRO A 44 -9.98 -11.97 -8.41
C PRO A 44 -10.95 -11.04 -9.14
N ARG A 45 -11.66 -10.16 -8.44
CA ARG A 45 -12.51 -9.09 -9.00
C ARG A 45 -11.98 -7.69 -8.70
N GLY A 46 -10.67 -7.59 -8.39
CA GLY A 46 -10.03 -6.34 -7.99
C GLY A 46 -10.51 -5.81 -6.64
N VAL A 47 -9.99 -4.65 -6.26
CA VAL A 47 -10.47 -3.88 -5.09
C VAL A 47 -11.92 -3.47 -5.31
N GLU A 48 -12.29 -3.13 -6.53
CA GLU A 48 -13.63 -2.69 -6.94
C GLU A 48 -14.71 -3.72 -6.57
N GLY A 49 -14.43 -5.00 -6.83
CA GLY A 49 -15.35 -6.08 -6.51
C GLY A 49 -15.55 -6.25 -5.01
N LEU A 50 -14.48 -6.11 -4.22
CA LEU A 50 -14.57 -6.17 -2.75
C LEU A 50 -15.33 -4.96 -2.19
N VAL A 51 -15.03 -3.75 -2.68
CA VAL A 51 -15.73 -2.51 -2.29
C VAL A 51 -17.23 -2.62 -2.57
N ALA A 52 -17.61 -3.09 -3.76
CA ALA A 52 -19.01 -3.28 -4.13
C ALA A 52 -19.73 -4.24 -3.16
N ASP A 53 -19.09 -5.35 -2.81
CA ASP A 53 -19.66 -6.33 -1.88
C ASP A 53 -19.82 -5.75 -0.46
N VAL A 54 -18.86 -4.95 0.02
CA VAL A 54 -18.90 -4.31 1.35
C VAL A 54 -19.98 -3.22 1.37
N ASN A 55 -20.04 -2.38 0.34
CA ASN A 55 -21.05 -1.33 0.22
C ASN A 55 -22.48 -1.92 0.10
N ALA A 56 -22.65 -3.07 -0.55
CA ALA A 56 -23.95 -3.76 -0.62
C ALA A 56 -24.47 -4.22 0.77
N LEU A 57 -23.59 -4.36 1.77
CA LEU A 57 -23.96 -4.58 3.16
C LEU A 57 -24.32 -3.28 3.91
N GLY A 58 -24.22 -2.12 3.27
CA GLY A 58 -24.39 -0.81 3.88
C GLY A 58 -23.23 -0.44 4.81
N LEU A 59 -22.03 -0.93 4.52
CA LEU A 59 -20.79 -0.55 5.18
C LEU A 59 -19.99 0.39 4.28
N LYS A 60 -19.30 1.33 4.89
CA LYS A 60 -18.25 2.13 4.27
C LYS A 60 -16.99 1.30 4.07
N PHE A 61 -16.14 1.71 3.12
CA PHE A 61 -14.88 1.03 2.84
C PHE A 61 -13.69 1.98 2.94
N GLY A 62 -12.64 1.50 3.58
CA GLY A 62 -11.33 2.15 3.62
C GLY A 62 -10.24 1.19 3.15
N ILE A 63 -9.08 1.76 2.82
CA ILE A 63 -7.91 1.01 2.35
C ILE A 63 -6.63 1.51 3.02
N TRP A 64 -5.75 0.57 3.38
CA TRP A 64 -4.42 0.86 3.89
C TRP A 64 -3.42 1.02 2.75
N ILE A 65 -2.53 2.00 2.88
CA ILE A 65 -1.37 2.21 2.01
C ILE A 65 -0.16 2.69 2.82
N GLU A 66 1.04 2.38 2.35
CA GLU A 66 2.31 2.88 2.89
C GLU A 66 3.17 3.43 1.73
N PRO A 67 2.85 4.62 1.18
CA PRO A 67 3.41 5.09 -0.08
C PRO A 67 4.88 5.51 -0.02
N GLU A 68 5.42 5.75 1.18
CA GLU A 68 6.80 6.19 1.38
C GLU A 68 7.81 5.05 1.28
N MET A 69 7.36 3.80 1.35
CA MET A 69 8.21 2.65 1.49
C MET A 69 8.15 1.73 0.26
N VAL A 70 9.23 0.99 0.04
CA VAL A 70 9.34 0.02 -1.04
C VAL A 70 10.12 -1.20 -0.57
N ASN A 71 9.72 -2.41 -0.97
CA ASN A 71 10.52 -3.60 -0.76
C ASN A 71 11.51 -3.79 -1.92
N VAL A 72 12.68 -4.34 -1.62
CA VAL A 72 13.63 -4.78 -2.65
C VAL A 72 12.99 -5.82 -3.58
N ASN A 73 12.15 -6.70 -3.00
CA ASN A 73 11.34 -7.65 -3.76
C ASN A 73 9.98 -7.05 -4.16
N SER A 74 9.99 -6.01 -4.99
CA SER A 74 8.82 -5.42 -5.64
C SER A 74 9.10 -5.14 -7.11
N ASP A 75 8.07 -5.01 -7.93
CA ASP A 75 8.20 -4.63 -9.33
C ASP A 75 8.71 -3.19 -9.44
N LEU A 76 8.22 -2.30 -8.58
CA LEU A 76 8.66 -0.92 -8.52
C LEU A 76 10.17 -0.81 -8.30
N PHE A 77 10.71 -1.52 -7.30
CA PHE A 77 12.14 -1.47 -7.01
C PHE A 77 12.98 -2.11 -8.13
N ARG A 78 12.51 -3.21 -8.72
CA ARG A 78 13.21 -3.83 -9.87
C ARG A 78 13.29 -2.90 -11.08
N ALA A 79 12.24 -2.12 -11.31
CA ALA A 79 12.20 -1.15 -12.41
C ALA A 79 13.03 0.12 -12.10
N HIS A 80 13.03 0.57 -10.86
CA HIS A 80 13.61 1.85 -10.43
C HIS A 80 14.36 1.74 -9.10
N PRO A 81 15.47 0.98 -9.02
CA PRO A 81 16.24 0.86 -7.78
C PRO A 81 16.86 2.19 -7.32
N GLU A 82 17.04 3.14 -8.26
CA GLU A 82 17.54 4.48 -7.98
C GLU A 82 16.51 5.40 -7.29
N TRP A 83 15.26 4.99 -7.21
CA TRP A 83 14.21 5.75 -6.52
C TRP A 83 14.22 5.55 -5.02
N ALA A 84 14.89 4.51 -4.52
CA ALA A 84 15.10 4.34 -3.09
C ALA A 84 16.28 5.19 -2.61
N LEU A 85 16.09 5.89 -1.49
CA LEU A 85 17.13 6.70 -0.85
C LEU A 85 18.42 5.89 -0.66
N ALA A 86 19.55 6.47 -1.04
CA ALA A 86 20.86 5.88 -0.86
C ALA A 86 21.89 6.97 -0.53
N HIS A 87 22.79 6.67 0.38
CA HIS A 87 23.98 7.50 0.63
C HIS A 87 25.17 6.91 -0.13
N PRO A 88 25.99 7.74 -0.82
CA PRO A 88 27.10 7.24 -1.64
C PRO A 88 28.14 6.39 -0.87
N GLU A 89 28.29 6.65 0.42
CA GLU A 89 29.34 6.05 1.26
C GLU A 89 28.79 5.08 2.34
N ARG A 90 27.48 4.80 2.31
CA ARG A 90 26.84 3.94 3.32
C ARG A 90 25.92 2.94 2.65
N GLU A 91 25.79 1.77 3.24
CA GLU A 91 24.72 0.84 2.86
C GLU A 91 23.34 1.49 3.07
N ARG A 92 22.38 1.10 2.23
CA ARG A 92 21.00 1.57 2.39
C ARG A 92 20.45 1.18 3.74
N SER A 93 19.83 2.12 4.43
CA SER A 93 19.14 1.82 5.68
C SER A 93 17.89 1.02 5.37
N GLU A 94 17.84 -0.21 5.84
CA GLU A 94 16.70 -1.10 5.68
C GLU A 94 16.05 -1.33 7.05
N GLY A 95 14.76 -1.03 7.15
CA GLY A 95 13.96 -1.34 8.33
C GLY A 95 12.79 -2.25 7.94
N ARG A 96 12.58 -3.36 8.63
CA ARG A 96 11.53 -4.34 8.32
C ARG A 96 11.56 -4.84 6.86
N GLN A 97 12.75 -4.96 6.27
CA GLN A 97 12.97 -5.33 4.86
C GLN A 97 12.37 -4.31 3.85
N GLN A 98 12.29 -3.06 4.28
CA GLN A 98 11.75 -1.95 3.51
C GLN A 98 12.81 -0.87 3.35
N LEU A 99 12.78 -0.18 2.21
CA LEU A 99 13.57 0.99 1.88
C LEU A 99 12.65 2.20 1.74
N VAL A 100 13.20 3.39 1.95
CA VAL A 100 12.46 4.66 1.79
C VAL A 100 12.60 5.13 0.35
N LEU A 101 11.50 5.56 -0.27
CA LEU A 101 11.51 6.21 -1.57
C LEU A 101 11.99 7.67 -1.45
N ASP A 102 12.70 8.13 -2.46
CA ASP A 102 13.22 9.50 -2.55
C ASP A 102 12.16 10.46 -3.10
N PHE A 103 11.36 11.05 -2.22
CA PHE A 103 10.32 12.03 -2.56
C PHE A 103 10.86 13.39 -3.03
N THR A 104 12.18 13.61 -3.02
CA THR A 104 12.76 14.78 -3.66
C THR A 104 12.77 14.67 -5.19
N ARG A 105 12.52 13.45 -5.70
CA ARG A 105 12.41 13.16 -7.12
C ARG A 105 10.98 13.37 -7.62
N PRO A 106 10.75 14.29 -8.57
CA PRO A 106 9.41 14.53 -9.12
C PRO A 106 8.79 13.30 -9.78
N GLU A 107 9.60 12.43 -10.39
CA GLU A 107 9.14 11.20 -11.03
C GLU A 107 8.57 10.20 -10.03
N VAL A 108 9.12 10.10 -8.82
CA VAL A 108 8.59 9.25 -7.74
C VAL A 108 7.21 9.76 -7.31
N VAL A 109 7.12 11.06 -7.05
CA VAL A 109 5.85 11.70 -6.66
C VAL A 109 4.79 11.53 -7.76
N ALA A 110 5.15 11.75 -9.03
CA ALA A 110 4.24 11.60 -10.15
C ALA A 110 3.72 10.16 -10.27
N HIS A 111 4.61 9.17 -10.21
CA HIS A 111 4.24 7.74 -10.28
C HIS A 111 3.27 7.35 -9.17
N LEU A 112 3.58 7.67 -7.92
CA LEU A 112 2.73 7.33 -6.79
C LEU A 112 1.39 8.07 -6.85
N THR A 113 1.40 9.36 -7.24
CA THR A 113 0.16 10.13 -7.42
C THR A 113 -0.74 9.50 -8.48
N GLU A 114 -0.19 9.11 -9.63
CA GLU A 114 -0.95 8.44 -10.69
C GLU A 114 -1.55 7.12 -10.19
N ARG A 115 -0.73 6.25 -9.59
CA ARG A 115 -1.16 4.93 -9.12
C ARG A 115 -2.23 5.01 -8.04
N LEU A 116 -2.00 5.83 -7.02
CA LEU A 116 -2.95 5.98 -5.91
C LEU A 116 -4.23 6.70 -6.34
N THR A 117 -4.14 7.69 -7.22
CA THR A 117 -5.32 8.34 -7.77
C THR A 117 -6.18 7.36 -8.59
N ALA A 118 -5.55 6.53 -9.42
CA ALA A 118 -6.27 5.49 -10.18
C ALA A 118 -6.96 4.49 -9.24
N LEU A 119 -6.27 4.02 -8.20
CA LEU A 119 -6.84 3.13 -7.18
C LEU A 119 -8.06 3.77 -6.50
N LEU A 120 -7.93 5.00 -6.01
CA LEU A 120 -9.00 5.69 -5.28
C LEU A 120 -10.18 6.05 -6.17
N ALA A 121 -9.94 6.28 -7.47
CA ALA A 121 -11.00 6.54 -8.44
C ALA A 121 -11.71 5.27 -8.94
N SER A 122 -11.14 4.09 -8.73
CA SER A 122 -11.68 2.83 -9.26
C SER A 122 -12.93 2.36 -8.52
N ALA A 123 -13.13 2.78 -7.25
CA ALA A 123 -14.23 2.33 -6.42
C ALA A 123 -14.61 3.38 -5.35
N ASN A 124 -15.74 3.15 -4.67
CA ASN A 124 -16.18 4.02 -3.57
C ASN A 124 -15.36 3.75 -2.28
N ILE A 125 -14.14 4.26 -2.25
CA ILE A 125 -13.21 4.21 -1.11
C ILE A 125 -13.36 5.52 -0.32
N GLU A 126 -13.90 5.44 0.88
CA GLU A 126 -14.25 6.61 1.71
C GLU A 126 -13.15 6.98 2.72
N CYS A 127 -12.18 6.09 2.94
CA CYS A 127 -11.10 6.31 3.90
C CYS A 127 -9.78 5.74 3.37
N VAL A 128 -8.70 6.49 3.56
CA VAL A 128 -7.33 6.00 3.36
C VAL A 128 -6.64 5.95 4.72
N ASN A 129 -6.20 4.76 5.11
CA ASN A 129 -5.31 4.56 6.26
C ASN A 129 -3.87 4.62 5.76
N GLY A 130 -3.26 5.80 5.80
CA GLY A 130 -1.86 5.99 5.44
C GLY A 130 -0.94 5.62 6.59
N ASP A 131 -0.03 4.69 6.36
CA ASP A 131 1.02 4.32 7.31
C ASP A 131 2.37 4.95 6.93
N THR A 132 3.24 5.16 7.93
CA THR A 132 4.61 5.64 7.73
C THR A 132 5.55 4.93 8.70
N ASN A 133 6.57 4.29 8.18
CA ASN A 133 7.60 3.64 8.98
C ASN A 133 8.69 4.66 9.37
N ARG A 134 8.49 5.36 10.49
CA ARG A 134 9.38 6.43 10.99
C ARG A 134 10.81 5.99 11.30
N GLY A 135 11.09 4.71 11.46
CA GLY A 135 12.43 4.21 11.77
C GLY A 135 13.50 4.54 10.73
N ALA A 136 13.11 4.73 9.47
CA ALA A 136 14.03 5.05 8.39
C ALA A 136 14.41 6.54 8.32
N LEU A 137 13.56 7.46 8.79
CA LEU A 137 13.83 8.91 8.78
C LEU A 137 14.87 9.34 9.81
N LEU A 138 14.98 8.62 10.92
CA LEU A 138 15.96 8.94 11.98
C LEU A 138 17.41 8.57 11.63
N SER A 139 17.64 7.69 10.67
CA SER A 139 18.98 7.28 10.24
C SER A 139 19.63 8.23 9.21
N LEU A 140 18.86 9.13 8.61
CA LEU A 140 19.35 10.12 7.65
C LEU A 140 19.75 11.46 8.30
N ALA A 141 19.44 11.66 9.58
CA ALA A 141 19.67 12.90 10.33
C ALA A 141 20.96 12.92 11.16
N ASN A 142 21.83 11.88 11.07
CA ASN A 142 23.11 11.80 11.81
C ASN A 142 24.30 11.70 10.87
#